data_556be983055f4ee0219121b9bb209f8e
#
_entry.id   556be983055f4ee0219121b9bb209f8e
#
_cell.length_a   1.000
_cell.length_b   1.000
_cell.length_c   1.000
_cell.angle_alpha   90.00
_cell.angle_beta   90.00
_cell.angle_gamma   90.00
#
_symmetry.space_group_name_H-M   'P 1'
#
loop_
_entity.id
_entity.type
_entity.pdbx_description
1 polymer ?
#
loop_
_entity_poly.entity_id
_entity_poly.type
_entity_poly.pdbx_seq_one_letter_code
_entity_poly.pdbx_strand_id
1 'polypeptide(L)'
;LDEKMTDVLGLRRKSKEIKRYVIITRVLALLVIILVAIVAIAYAISYFYDKFGSFTVKVNKYDMTRQGLTLSETPEYEKSVSVLNADIVYDMTNISGADIPKNVDMINGSHNGESYIAYTFYLINAGSDTLSYEGVMNIENVTKRIDEAIRIAVYINGEKTVYGKTKADGSGKESDCDKEFLASTIVMKNLREGLEPKGKDKYTVVIWLEGNDPECLDDLIGGTLKLSMDFTIKETT
;
A
#
# COMPACT_ATOMS: atom_id res chain seq x y z
N LEU A 1 -21.86 -41.89 -63.27
CA LEU A 1 -20.51 -41.73 -62.68
C LEU A 1 -20.40 -40.36 -61.99
N ASP A 2 -21.05 -39.31 -62.50
CA ASP A 2 -20.92 -37.92 -62.00
C ASP A 2 -21.64 -37.69 -60.68
N GLU A 3 -22.77 -38.33 -60.45
CA GLU A 3 -23.57 -38.16 -59.23
C GLU A 3 -22.89 -38.76 -57.97
N LYS A 4 -22.20 -39.87 -58.09
CA LYS A 4 -21.38 -40.46 -57.01
C LYS A 4 -20.14 -39.62 -56.67
N MET A 5 -19.59 -38.94 -57.68
CA MET A 5 -18.40 -38.11 -57.50
C MET A 5 -18.73 -36.80 -56.78
N THR A 6 -19.89 -36.20 -57.06
CA THR A 6 -20.41 -35.02 -56.36
C THR A 6 -20.77 -35.30 -54.90
N ASP A 7 -21.28 -36.46 -54.60
CA ASP A 7 -21.64 -36.89 -53.24
C ASP A 7 -20.36 -37.10 -52.37
N VAL A 8 -19.31 -37.71 -52.93
CA VAL A 8 -18.02 -37.87 -52.25
C VAL A 8 -17.32 -36.50 -52.04
N LEU A 9 -17.43 -35.59 -52.95
CA LEU A 9 -16.89 -34.22 -52.80
C LEU A 9 -17.67 -33.40 -51.76
N GLY A 10 -18.98 -33.56 -51.69
CA GLY A 10 -19.87 -32.98 -50.64
C GLY A 10 -19.53 -33.47 -49.23
N LEU A 11 -19.32 -34.76 -49.09
CA LEU A 11 -18.89 -35.37 -47.83
C LEU A 11 -17.46 -34.91 -47.42
N ARG A 12 -16.55 -34.73 -48.34
CA ARG A 12 -15.22 -34.18 -48.08
C ARG A 12 -15.24 -32.70 -47.63
N ARG A 13 -16.13 -31.90 -48.20
CA ARG A 13 -16.32 -30.49 -47.79
C ARG A 13 -16.91 -30.41 -46.38
N LYS A 14 -17.98 -31.12 -46.09
CA LYS A 14 -18.57 -31.20 -44.75
C LYS A 14 -17.56 -31.72 -43.72
N SER A 15 -16.75 -32.72 -44.02
CA SER A 15 -15.71 -33.22 -43.11
C SER A 15 -14.62 -32.16 -42.82
N LYS A 16 -14.23 -31.32 -43.82
CA LYS A 16 -13.26 -30.22 -43.62
C LYS A 16 -13.84 -29.11 -42.77
N GLU A 17 -15.12 -28.75 -42.92
CA GLU A 17 -15.81 -27.76 -42.14
C GLU A 17 -15.94 -28.22 -40.66
N ILE A 18 -16.36 -29.47 -40.41
CA ILE A 18 -16.43 -30.02 -39.07
C ILE A 18 -15.05 -30.01 -38.39
N LYS A 19 -13.98 -30.38 -39.08
CA LYS A 19 -12.62 -30.30 -38.54
C LYS A 19 -12.21 -28.86 -38.20
N ARG A 20 -12.56 -27.88 -39.03
CA ARG A 20 -12.32 -26.47 -38.73
C ARG A 20 -13.08 -26.01 -37.48
N TYR A 21 -14.35 -26.33 -37.35
CA TYR A 21 -15.14 -26.02 -36.15
C TYR A 21 -14.55 -26.62 -34.89
N VAL A 22 -14.12 -27.90 -34.93
CA VAL A 22 -13.47 -28.56 -33.81
C VAL A 22 -12.14 -27.89 -33.43
N ILE A 23 -11.36 -27.46 -34.42
CA ILE A 23 -10.11 -26.73 -34.15
C ILE A 23 -10.42 -25.38 -33.52
N ILE A 24 -11.36 -24.61 -34.07
CA ILE A 24 -11.75 -23.28 -33.57
C ILE A 24 -12.28 -23.40 -32.13
N THR A 25 -13.15 -24.36 -31.83
CA THR A 25 -13.68 -24.57 -30.47
C THR A 25 -12.57 -24.96 -29.49
N ARG A 26 -11.60 -25.79 -29.90
CA ARG A 26 -10.44 -26.12 -29.05
C ARG A 26 -9.54 -24.92 -28.79
N VAL A 27 -9.27 -24.13 -29.81
CA VAL A 27 -8.48 -22.88 -29.68
C VAL A 27 -9.22 -21.89 -28.79
N LEU A 28 -10.52 -21.70 -28.98
CA LEU A 28 -11.34 -20.85 -28.13
C LEU A 28 -11.34 -21.31 -26.67
N ALA A 29 -11.50 -22.62 -26.44
CA ALA A 29 -11.45 -23.19 -25.09
C ALA A 29 -10.07 -22.96 -24.44
N LEU A 30 -8.97 -23.11 -25.18
CA LEU A 30 -7.62 -22.82 -24.68
C LEU A 30 -7.46 -21.34 -24.34
N LEU A 31 -7.96 -20.43 -25.17
CA LEU A 31 -7.90 -18.99 -24.88
C LEU A 31 -8.69 -18.63 -23.61
N VAL A 32 -9.85 -19.24 -23.39
CA VAL A 32 -10.63 -19.03 -22.17
C VAL A 32 -9.87 -19.55 -20.94
N ILE A 33 -9.24 -20.73 -21.03
CA ILE A 33 -8.43 -21.28 -19.93
C ILE A 33 -7.26 -20.38 -19.60
N ILE A 34 -6.54 -19.87 -20.61
CA ILE A 34 -5.43 -18.93 -20.45
C ILE A 34 -5.91 -17.63 -19.78
N LEU A 35 -7.04 -17.09 -20.24
CA LEU A 35 -7.62 -15.88 -19.65
C LEU A 35 -7.97 -16.08 -18.16
N VAL A 36 -8.61 -17.20 -17.82
CA VAL A 36 -8.93 -17.55 -16.42
C VAL A 36 -7.66 -17.68 -15.59
N ALA A 37 -6.61 -18.31 -16.13
CA ALA A 37 -5.33 -18.45 -15.45
C ALA A 37 -4.67 -17.08 -15.20
N ILE A 38 -4.68 -16.17 -16.17
CA ILE A 38 -4.16 -14.80 -16.02
C ILE A 38 -4.93 -14.05 -14.92
N VAL A 39 -6.25 -14.13 -14.91
CA VAL A 39 -7.09 -13.49 -13.88
C VAL A 39 -6.81 -14.08 -12.50
N ALA A 40 -6.66 -15.40 -12.40
CA ALA A 40 -6.34 -16.08 -11.14
C ALA A 40 -4.95 -15.68 -10.62
N ILE A 41 -3.95 -15.58 -11.49
CA ILE A 41 -2.60 -15.12 -11.14
C ILE A 41 -2.64 -13.65 -10.70
N ALA A 42 -3.33 -12.78 -11.43
CA ALA A 42 -3.49 -11.37 -11.06
C ALA A 42 -4.18 -11.22 -9.71
N TYR A 43 -5.22 -12.02 -9.45
CA TYR A 43 -5.89 -12.06 -8.15
C TYR A 43 -4.97 -12.57 -7.04
N ALA A 44 -4.20 -13.62 -7.28
CA ALA A 44 -3.23 -14.14 -6.32
C ALA A 44 -2.15 -13.10 -6.00
N ILE A 45 -1.59 -12.43 -7.00
CA ILE A 45 -0.62 -11.35 -6.82
C ILE A 45 -1.25 -10.22 -5.99
N SER A 46 -2.44 -9.76 -6.35
CA SER A 46 -3.16 -8.72 -5.60
C SER A 46 -3.40 -9.13 -4.14
N TYR A 47 -3.81 -10.38 -3.91
CA TYR A 47 -4.03 -10.93 -2.57
C TYR A 47 -2.73 -11.01 -1.76
N PHE A 48 -1.59 -11.38 -2.39
CA PHE A 48 -0.28 -11.36 -1.74
C PHE A 48 0.15 -9.94 -1.39
N TYR A 49 0.06 -8.99 -2.33
CA TYR A 49 0.35 -7.59 -2.06
C TYR A 49 -0.54 -7.01 -0.94
N ASP A 50 -1.77 -7.47 -0.83
CA ASP A 50 -2.71 -7.01 0.19
C ASP A 50 -2.43 -7.61 1.58
N LYS A 51 -1.81 -8.79 1.66
CA LYS A 51 -1.53 -9.48 2.93
C LYS A 51 -0.11 -9.33 3.49
N PHE A 52 0.89 -9.13 2.64
CA PHE A 52 2.28 -9.12 3.08
C PHE A 52 2.88 -7.72 3.01
N GLY A 53 3.06 -7.14 4.18
CA GLY A 53 3.90 -6.02 4.54
C GLY A 53 4.10 -4.94 3.50
N SER A 54 3.18 -4.00 3.40
CA SER A 54 3.40 -2.75 2.69
C SER A 54 2.79 -1.59 3.48
N PHE A 55 3.37 -0.45 3.33
CA PHE A 55 2.76 0.80 3.74
C PHE A 55 2.03 1.40 2.55
N THR A 56 0.72 1.64 2.71
CA THR A 56 -0.15 2.20 1.66
C THR A 56 -0.71 3.53 2.12
N VAL A 57 -0.64 4.54 1.27
CA VAL A 57 -1.24 5.86 1.52
C VAL A 57 -2.44 6.05 0.60
N LYS A 58 -3.57 6.48 1.15
CA LYS A 58 -4.82 6.63 0.40
C LYS A 58 -5.48 7.98 0.70
N VAL A 59 -6.06 8.56 -0.35
CA VAL A 59 -7.02 9.66 -0.26
C VAL A 59 -8.36 9.13 -0.74
N ASN A 60 -9.44 9.53 -0.10
CA ASN A 60 -10.78 9.18 -0.56
C ASN A 60 -10.98 9.66 -2.00
N LYS A 61 -11.39 8.76 -2.90
CA LYS A 61 -11.58 9.09 -4.33
C LYS A 61 -12.62 10.20 -4.56
N TYR A 62 -13.63 10.29 -3.70
CA TYR A 62 -14.61 11.35 -3.76
C TYR A 62 -13.96 12.71 -3.45
N ASP A 63 -13.18 12.77 -2.39
CA ASP A 63 -12.45 13.98 -1.95
C ASP A 63 -11.45 14.45 -3.03
N MET A 64 -10.73 13.48 -3.64
CA MET A 64 -9.82 13.77 -4.75
C MET A 64 -10.56 14.36 -5.95
N THR A 65 -11.69 13.76 -6.35
CA THR A 65 -12.41 14.16 -7.56
C THR A 65 -13.18 15.47 -7.39
N ARG A 66 -13.75 15.68 -6.21
CA ARG A 66 -14.62 16.83 -5.92
C ARG A 66 -13.89 18.05 -5.40
N GLN A 67 -12.89 17.84 -4.55
CA GLN A 67 -12.22 18.91 -3.80
C GLN A 67 -10.74 19.03 -4.13
N GLY A 68 -10.18 18.11 -4.93
CA GLY A 68 -8.82 18.20 -5.43
C GLY A 68 -7.73 17.75 -4.45
N LEU A 69 -8.07 17.11 -3.32
CA LEU A 69 -7.05 16.56 -2.43
C LEU A 69 -6.38 15.36 -3.08
N THR A 70 -5.07 15.41 -3.30
CA THR A 70 -4.33 14.38 -4.05
C THR A 70 -3.00 14.04 -3.43
N LEU A 71 -2.43 12.90 -3.81
CA LEU A 71 -1.12 12.43 -3.38
C LEU A 71 -0.07 12.63 -4.48
N SER A 72 1.18 12.81 -4.06
CA SER A 72 2.35 12.80 -4.95
C SER A 72 3.57 12.25 -4.19
N GLU A 73 4.52 11.63 -4.89
CA GLU A 73 5.84 11.26 -4.34
C GLU A 73 6.86 12.39 -4.48
N THR A 74 6.52 13.44 -5.20
CA THR A 74 7.36 14.64 -5.40
C THR A 74 6.61 15.87 -4.94
N PRO A 75 7.31 16.98 -4.62
CA PRO A 75 6.66 18.23 -4.22
C PRO A 75 5.89 18.90 -5.35
N GLU A 76 6.03 18.45 -6.59
CA GLU A 76 5.34 18.95 -7.77
C GLU A 76 4.03 18.20 -7.98
N TYR A 77 2.98 18.95 -8.34
CA TYR A 77 1.74 18.36 -8.79
C TYR A 77 1.82 18.04 -10.29
N GLU A 78 1.81 16.76 -10.64
CA GLU A 78 1.78 16.31 -12.04
C GLU A 78 0.40 15.79 -12.45
N LYS A 79 -0.20 14.98 -11.60
CA LYS A 79 -1.52 14.34 -11.82
C LYS A 79 -2.20 13.98 -10.51
N SER A 80 -3.51 13.83 -10.54
CA SER A 80 -4.27 13.35 -9.38
C SER A 80 -4.02 11.86 -9.14
N VAL A 81 -3.57 11.53 -7.94
CA VAL A 81 -3.32 10.17 -7.46
C VAL A 81 -4.02 9.97 -6.13
N SER A 82 -4.79 8.90 -6.02
CA SER A 82 -5.53 8.58 -4.79
C SER A 82 -4.90 7.48 -3.95
N VAL A 83 -3.92 6.75 -4.48
CA VAL A 83 -3.23 5.66 -3.77
C VAL A 83 -1.76 5.66 -4.14
N LEU A 84 -0.90 5.61 -3.13
CA LEU A 84 0.54 5.39 -3.24
C LEU A 84 0.92 4.19 -2.37
N ASN A 85 1.96 3.46 -2.77
CA ASN A 85 2.48 2.33 -2.02
C ASN A 85 3.99 2.47 -1.86
N ALA A 86 4.48 2.27 -0.65
CA ALA A 86 5.91 2.12 -0.41
C ALA A 86 6.42 0.79 -0.97
N ASP A 87 7.69 0.75 -1.35
CA ASP A 87 8.36 -0.48 -1.75
C ASP A 87 8.43 -1.45 -0.57
N ILE A 88 8.30 -2.75 -0.87
CA ILE A 88 8.31 -3.81 0.15
C ILE A 88 9.75 -4.11 0.54
N VAL A 89 10.00 -4.23 1.84
CA VAL A 89 11.25 -4.76 2.39
C VAL A 89 10.98 -6.19 2.87
N TYR A 90 11.80 -7.12 2.40
CA TYR A 90 11.77 -8.52 2.82
C TYR A 90 12.89 -8.78 3.81
N ASP A 91 12.68 -9.71 4.75
CA ASP A 91 13.68 -10.18 5.72
C ASP A 91 14.33 -9.04 6.53
N MET A 92 13.54 -8.03 6.85
CA MET A 92 13.97 -6.89 7.65
C MET A 92 14.42 -7.36 9.03
N THR A 93 15.67 -7.03 9.41
CA THR A 93 16.20 -7.30 10.75
C THR A 93 15.87 -6.14 11.70
N ASN A 94 16.08 -6.35 13.00
CA ASN A 94 15.98 -5.28 13.98
C ASN A 94 17.14 -4.28 13.84
N ILE A 95 16.89 -3.03 14.21
CA ILE A 95 17.87 -1.94 14.22
C ILE A 95 17.56 -1.01 15.41
N SER A 96 18.55 -0.32 15.92
CA SER A 96 18.28 0.79 16.85
C SER A 96 17.77 2.00 16.10
N GLY A 97 16.73 2.65 16.59
CA GLY A 97 16.22 3.92 16.05
C GLY A 97 17.29 5.02 15.98
N ALA A 98 18.38 4.92 16.79
CA ALA A 98 19.52 5.82 16.76
C ALA A 98 20.38 5.67 15.49
N ASP A 99 20.35 4.50 14.85
CA ASP A 99 21.13 4.18 13.64
C ASP A 99 20.39 4.53 12.34
N ILE A 100 19.12 4.96 12.42
CA ILE A 100 18.37 5.46 11.28
C ILE A 100 18.98 6.81 10.82
N PRO A 101 19.21 7.00 9.49
CA PRO A 101 19.80 8.22 8.97
C PRO A 101 19.02 9.46 9.37
N LYS A 102 19.72 10.49 9.86
CA LYS A 102 19.08 11.74 10.33
C LYS A 102 18.41 12.56 9.21
N ASN A 103 18.81 12.33 7.97
CA ASN A 103 18.28 12.98 6.78
C ASN A 103 17.20 12.17 6.06
N VAL A 104 16.63 11.17 6.72
CA VAL A 104 15.63 10.27 6.15
C VAL A 104 14.40 11.01 5.59
N ASP A 105 14.04 12.15 6.16
CA ASP A 105 12.93 12.97 5.69
C ASP A 105 13.28 13.89 4.50
N MET A 106 14.53 13.88 4.03
CA MET A 106 14.96 14.71 2.89
C MET A 106 14.91 14.00 1.55
N ILE A 107 14.56 12.71 1.53
CA ILE A 107 14.50 11.87 0.33
C ILE A 107 13.04 11.63 -0.04
N ASN A 108 12.67 11.79 -1.31
CA ASN A 108 11.31 11.61 -1.81
C ASN A 108 11.04 10.16 -2.20
N GLY A 109 9.76 9.75 -2.14
CA GLY A 109 9.32 8.41 -2.51
C GLY A 109 9.81 7.33 -1.53
N SER A 110 9.92 6.10 -2.01
CA SER A 110 10.50 4.98 -1.27
C SER A 110 12.01 5.08 -1.21
N HIS A 111 12.57 5.04 -0.01
CA HIS A 111 14.01 5.09 0.24
C HIS A 111 14.39 4.21 1.44
N ASN A 112 13.92 2.97 1.38
CA ASN A 112 14.11 1.96 2.41
C ASN A 112 15.60 1.69 2.67
N GLY A 113 15.94 1.39 3.93
CA GLY A 113 17.20 0.76 4.29
C GLY A 113 17.06 -0.77 4.36
N GLU A 114 18.12 -1.45 4.76
CA GLU A 114 18.10 -2.92 4.94
C GLU A 114 17.19 -3.33 6.11
N SER A 115 17.08 -2.50 7.15
CA SER A 115 16.37 -2.79 8.40
C SER A 115 15.29 -1.77 8.76
N TYR A 116 14.85 -0.94 7.82
CA TYR A 116 13.73 -0.03 8.00
C TYR A 116 13.04 0.28 6.66
N ILE A 117 11.76 0.59 6.74
CA ILE A 117 10.98 1.16 5.64
C ILE A 117 11.00 2.67 5.82
N ALA A 118 11.27 3.41 4.76
CA ALA A 118 11.13 4.87 4.74
C ALA A 118 10.41 5.32 3.47
N TYR A 119 9.36 6.10 3.65
CA TYR A 119 8.52 6.56 2.55
C TYR A 119 8.11 8.02 2.74
N THR A 120 8.47 8.85 1.78
CA THR A 120 8.09 10.26 1.75
C THR A 120 7.08 10.53 0.65
N PHE A 121 6.01 11.21 1.00
CA PHE A 121 4.97 11.62 0.06
C PHE A 121 4.43 13.01 0.43
N TYR A 122 3.69 13.59 -0.49
CA TYR A 122 3.06 14.89 -0.36
C TYR A 122 1.55 14.74 -0.51
N LEU A 123 0.83 15.40 0.37
CA LEU A 123 -0.59 15.65 0.26
C LEU A 123 -0.79 17.05 -0.30
N ILE A 124 -1.42 17.16 -1.47
CA ILE A 124 -1.50 18.39 -2.23
C ILE A 124 -2.98 18.80 -2.41
N ASN A 125 -3.30 20.05 -2.13
CA ASN A 125 -4.57 20.64 -2.51
C ASN A 125 -4.47 21.17 -3.95
N ALA A 126 -4.91 20.36 -4.92
CA ALA A 126 -4.99 20.75 -6.32
C ALA A 126 -6.33 21.42 -6.67
N GLY A 127 -7.21 21.61 -5.70
CA GLY A 127 -8.49 22.31 -5.83
C GLY A 127 -8.38 23.83 -5.80
N SER A 128 -9.54 24.49 -5.80
CA SER A 128 -9.68 25.95 -5.78
C SER A 128 -9.96 26.54 -4.39
N ASP A 129 -10.39 25.68 -3.46
CA ASP A 129 -10.85 26.10 -2.14
C ASP A 129 -9.88 25.63 -1.05
N THR A 130 -9.79 26.39 0.05
CA THR A 130 -9.08 25.97 1.26
C THR A 130 -9.84 24.79 1.88
N LEU A 131 -9.09 23.74 2.25
CA LEU A 131 -9.68 22.54 2.83
C LEU A 131 -9.00 22.15 4.15
N SER A 132 -9.73 21.38 4.96
CA SER A 132 -9.22 20.72 6.15
C SER A 132 -9.30 19.21 5.96
N TYR A 133 -8.34 18.46 6.48
CA TYR A 133 -8.34 17.01 6.35
C TYR A 133 -7.90 16.31 7.65
N GLU A 134 -8.36 15.08 7.81
CA GLU A 134 -7.87 14.16 8.84
C GLU A 134 -7.05 13.07 8.18
N GLY A 135 -5.84 12.86 8.69
CA GLY A 135 -5.00 11.70 8.38
C GLY A 135 -5.07 10.68 9.52
N VAL A 136 -5.34 9.43 9.19
CA VAL A 136 -5.40 8.32 10.14
C VAL A 136 -4.44 7.24 9.68
N MET A 137 -3.50 6.84 10.54
CA MET A 137 -2.62 5.70 10.28
C MET A 137 -3.17 4.47 10.99
N ASN A 138 -3.49 3.43 10.20
CA ASN A 138 -4.10 2.19 10.66
C ASN A 138 -3.11 1.02 10.59
N ILE A 139 -3.23 0.10 11.53
CA ILE A 139 -2.63 -1.24 11.48
C ILE A 139 -3.66 -2.17 10.83
N GLU A 140 -3.42 -2.53 9.56
CA GLU A 140 -4.32 -3.36 8.77
C GLU A 140 -4.16 -4.86 9.07
N ASN A 141 -2.93 -5.27 9.31
CA ASN A 141 -2.61 -6.65 9.66
C ASN A 141 -1.33 -6.73 10.46
N VAL A 142 -1.32 -7.61 11.44
CA VAL A 142 -0.16 -7.94 12.26
C VAL A 142 -0.12 -9.44 12.49
N THR A 143 1.07 -10.04 12.41
CA THR A 143 1.28 -11.43 12.79
C THR A 143 2.43 -11.53 13.78
N LYS A 144 2.43 -12.59 14.60
CA LYS A 144 3.44 -12.86 15.63
C LYS A 144 3.72 -11.69 16.58
N ARG A 145 2.72 -10.83 16.80
CA ARG A 145 2.82 -9.68 17.71
C ARG A 145 4.00 -8.73 17.40
N ILE A 146 4.43 -8.64 16.12
CA ILE A 146 5.57 -7.81 15.74
C ILE A 146 5.36 -6.32 16.08
N ASP A 147 4.09 -5.90 16.23
CA ASP A 147 3.68 -4.56 16.64
C ASP A 147 4.15 -4.19 18.06
N GLU A 148 4.54 -5.16 18.89
CA GLU A 148 5.06 -4.91 20.24
C GLU A 148 6.43 -4.23 20.22
N ALA A 149 7.31 -4.62 19.29
CA ALA A 149 8.64 -4.04 19.16
C ALA A 149 8.80 -3.09 17.96
N ILE A 150 7.72 -2.83 17.19
CA ILE A 150 7.76 -1.86 16.09
C ILE A 150 7.76 -0.43 16.63
N ARG A 151 8.55 0.41 15.94
CA ARG A 151 8.49 1.86 16.07
C ARG A 151 8.12 2.50 14.73
N ILE A 152 7.36 3.57 14.81
CA ILE A 152 6.89 4.33 13.65
C ILE A 152 7.19 5.80 13.89
N ALA A 153 8.15 6.36 13.14
CA ALA A 153 8.37 7.80 13.13
C ALA A 153 7.56 8.43 11.99
N VAL A 154 6.77 9.42 12.33
CA VAL A 154 6.03 10.22 11.36
C VAL A 154 6.56 11.64 11.39
N TYR A 155 7.06 12.11 10.26
CA TYR A 155 7.45 13.50 10.05
C TYR A 155 6.33 14.19 9.28
N ILE A 156 5.84 15.30 9.83
CA ILE A 156 4.87 16.18 9.17
C ILE A 156 5.52 17.53 9.00
N ASN A 157 5.82 17.91 7.76
CA ASN A 157 6.52 19.16 7.44
C ASN A 157 7.86 19.33 8.21
N GLY A 158 8.56 18.21 8.46
CA GLY A 158 9.84 18.16 9.18
C GLY A 158 9.72 17.95 10.69
N GLU A 159 8.54 18.05 11.27
CA GLU A 159 8.32 17.76 12.70
C GLU A 159 8.17 16.25 12.92
N LYS A 160 9.12 15.65 13.65
CA LYS A 160 9.17 14.21 13.95
C LYS A 160 8.35 13.87 15.19
N THR A 161 7.56 12.81 15.12
CA THR A 161 6.93 12.15 16.28
C THR A 161 7.15 10.64 16.15
N VAL A 162 7.67 10.00 17.19
CA VAL A 162 7.87 8.55 17.25
C VAL A 162 6.72 7.91 18.03
N TYR A 163 6.11 6.91 17.41
CA TYR A 163 5.01 6.13 17.99
C TYR A 163 5.47 4.69 18.25
N GLY A 164 5.00 4.10 19.35
CA GLY A 164 5.16 2.69 19.69
C GLY A 164 3.94 2.19 20.44
N LYS A 165 3.84 0.87 20.57
CA LYS A 165 2.81 0.26 21.43
C LYS A 165 3.11 0.55 22.89
N THR A 166 2.10 0.52 23.74
CA THR A 166 2.25 0.54 25.21
C THR A 166 3.08 -0.66 25.64
N LYS A 167 3.99 -0.48 26.58
CA LYS A 167 4.79 -1.54 27.20
C LYS A 167 3.93 -2.73 27.61
N ALA A 168 4.48 -3.93 27.51
CA ALA A 168 3.76 -5.16 27.84
C ALA A 168 3.27 -5.21 29.30
N ASP A 169 3.97 -4.53 30.23
CA ASP A 169 3.56 -4.40 31.62
C ASP A 169 2.47 -3.36 31.87
N GLY A 170 2.03 -2.63 30.84
CA GLY A 170 1.01 -1.59 30.92
C GLY A 170 1.48 -0.29 31.59
N SER A 171 2.79 -0.10 31.81
CA SER A 171 3.33 1.07 32.50
C SER A 171 3.38 2.35 31.64
N GLY A 172 2.87 2.29 30.41
CA GLY A 172 2.81 3.42 29.49
C GLY A 172 3.75 3.24 28.29
N LYS A 173 4.10 4.36 27.64
CA LYS A 173 4.88 4.37 26.41
C LYS A 173 6.32 3.91 26.62
N GLU A 174 6.92 3.39 25.56
CA GLU A 174 8.33 3.09 25.52
C GLU A 174 9.20 4.36 25.66
N SER A 175 10.39 4.22 26.22
CA SER A 175 11.26 5.36 26.56
C SER A 175 11.78 6.11 25.33
N ASP A 176 11.85 5.44 24.20
CA ASP A 176 12.28 5.94 22.89
C ASP A 176 11.13 6.47 22.04
N CYS A 177 9.89 6.39 22.55
CA CYS A 177 8.68 6.90 21.88
C CYS A 177 8.24 8.26 22.45
N ASP A 178 7.71 9.12 21.57
CA ASP A 178 7.05 10.36 21.96
C ASP A 178 5.60 10.09 22.39
N LYS A 179 4.93 9.17 21.68
CA LYS A 179 3.51 8.82 21.89
C LYS A 179 3.28 7.32 21.78
N GLU A 180 2.25 6.86 22.48
CA GLU A 180 1.69 5.52 22.29
C GLU A 180 0.81 5.47 21.03
N PHE A 181 0.60 4.26 20.50
CA PHE A 181 -0.47 4.03 19.54
C PHE A 181 -1.81 4.45 20.13
N LEU A 182 -2.61 5.12 19.34
CA LEU A 182 -3.91 5.64 19.77
C LEU A 182 -4.90 4.52 20.16
N ALA A 183 -4.80 3.37 19.47
CA ALA A 183 -5.56 2.16 19.75
C ALA A 183 -4.81 0.95 19.17
N SER A 184 -5.29 -0.28 19.46
CA SER A 184 -4.69 -1.52 18.98
C SER A 184 -4.58 -1.61 17.46
N THR A 185 -5.43 -0.89 16.71
CA THR A 185 -5.46 -0.86 15.24
C THR A 185 -5.21 0.54 14.67
N ILE A 186 -4.92 1.52 15.50
CA ILE A 186 -4.70 2.91 15.06
C ILE A 186 -3.41 3.43 15.70
N VAL A 187 -2.44 3.77 14.86
CA VAL A 187 -1.18 4.37 15.31
C VAL A 187 -1.40 5.81 15.73
N MET A 188 -1.98 6.62 14.83
CA MET A 188 -2.19 8.05 15.05
C MET A 188 -3.37 8.59 14.27
N LYS A 189 -3.85 9.75 14.72
CA LYS A 189 -4.73 10.65 13.98
C LYS A 189 -4.16 12.06 13.99
N ASN A 190 -4.25 12.75 12.86
CA ASN A 190 -3.83 14.13 12.70
C ASN A 190 -4.91 14.92 11.95
N LEU A 191 -5.41 15.99 12.57
CA LEU A 191 -6.30 16.96 11.91
C LEU A 191 -5.45 18.14 11.43
N ARG A 192 -5.53 18.44 10.13
CA ARG A 192 -4.91 19.59 9.50
C ARG A 192 -5.99 20.57 9.04
N GLU A 193 -5.97 21.76 9.54
CA GLU A 193 -6.91 22.80 9.14
C GLU A 193 -6.24 23.79 8.18
N GLY A 194 -7.01 24.30 7.24
CA GLY A 194 -6.64 25.43 6.40
C GLY A 194 -5.52 25.15 5.38
N LEU A 195 -5.53 23.99 4.72
CA LEU A 195 -4.64 23.75 3.58
C LEU A 195 -5.13 24.55 2.37
N GLU A 196 -4.42 25.62 2.04
CA GLU A 196 -4.79 26.54 0.95
C GLU A 196 -4.67 25.89 -0.44
N PRO A 197 -5.32 26.43 -1.47
CA PRO A 197 -5.12 26.03 -2.85
C PRO A 197 -3.63 26.03 -3.24
N LYS A 198 -3.17 24.95 -3.89
CA LYS A 198 -1.76 24.67 -4.21
C LYS A 198 -0.86 24.44 -2.99
N GLY A 199 -1.43 24.51 -1.79
CA GLY A 199 -0.74 24.11 -0.56
C GLY A 199 -0.39 22.64 -0.57
N LYS A 200 0.67 22.29 0.14
CA LYS A 200 1.14 20.91 0.27
C LYS A 200 1.66 20.65 1.67
N ASP A 201 1.37 19.49 2.19
CA ASP A 201 1.96 18.97 3.41
C ASP A 201 2.83 17.76 3.07
N LYS A 202 4.06 17.76 3.57
CA LYS A 202 5.02 16.68 3.41
C LYS A 202 4.90 15.70 4.57
N TYR A 203 4.78 14.44 4.23
CA TYR A 203 4.81 13.33 5.18
C TYR A 203 6.00 12.42 4.89
N THR A 204 6.75 12.06 5.93
CA THR A 204 7.71 10.95 5.85
C THR A 204 7.39 9.97 6.95
N VAL A 205 7.21 8.72 6.59
CA VAL A 205 6.94 7.62 7.51
C VAL A 205 8.14 6.68 7.52
N VAL A 206 8.68 6.42 8.70
CA VAL A 206 9.78 5.48 8.90
C VAL A 206 9.33 4.39 9.87
N ILE A 207 9.48 3.13 9.47
CA ILE A 207 9.02 1.97 10.22
C ILE A 207 10.21 1.05 10.44
N TRP A 208 10.48 0.66 11.69
CA TRP A 208 11.53 -0.29 12.02
C TRP A 208 11.14 -1.17 13.20
N LEU A 209 11.86 -2.27 13.35
CA LEU A 209 11.81 -3.14 14.52
C LEU A 209 12.93 -2.70 15.48
N GLU A 210 12.57 -2.22 16.67
CA GLU A 210 13.53 -1.69 17.65
C GLU A 210 14.28 -2.81 18.33
N GLY A 211 15.58 -2.90 18.05
CA GLY A 211 16.44 -3.97 18.56
C GLY A 211 16.73 -3.89 20.07
N ASN A 212 16.54 -2.71 20.68
CA ASN A 212 16.75 -2.51 22.12
C ASN A 212 15.45 -2.70 22.93
N ASP A 213 14.35 -3.02 22.26
CA ASP A 213 13.06 -3.29 22.91
C ASP A 213 13.10 -4.66 23.62
N PRO A 214 12.68 -4.76 24.90
CA PRO A 214 12.61 -6.03 25.62
C PRO A 214 11.68 -7.07 24.95
N GLU A 215 10.66 -6.60 24.21
CA GLU A 215 9.72 -7.43 23.45
C GLU A 215 10.28 -7.87 22.08
N CYS A 216 11.45 -7.38 21.65
CA CYS A 216 12.11 -7.81 20.41
C CYS A 216 12.77 -9.18 20.57
N LEU A 217 11.97 -10.24 20.62
CA LEU A 217 12.38 -11.61 20.87
C LEU A 217 12.35 -12.46 19.59
N ASP A 218 12.97 -13.63 19.63
CA ASP A 218 13.07 -14.58 18.50
C ASP A 218 11.69 -15.08 17.99
N ASP A 219 10.65 -15.03 18.83
CA ASP A 219 9.28 -15.42 18.44
C ASP A 219 8.62 -14.43 17.46
N LEU A 220 9.18 -13.24 17.31
CA LEU A 220 8.76 -12.25 16.30
C LEU A 220 9.29 -12.59 14.90
N ILE A 221 10.30 -13.47 14.76
CA ILE A 221 10.93 -13.82 13.47
C ILE A 221 9.88 -14.36 12.49
N GLY A 222 9.84 -13.76 11.29
CA GLY A 222 8.84 -14.04 10.25
C GLY A 222 7.47 -13.43 10.56
N GLY A 223 7.38 -12.50 11.50
CA GLY A 223 6.22 -11.63 11.70
C GLY A 223 6.02 -10.69 10.50
N THR A 224 4.78 -10.26 10.28
CA THR A 224 4.41 -9.33 9.22
C THR A 224 3.60 -8.19 9.78
N LEU A 225 3.81 -6.99 9.25
CA LEU A 225 3.04 -5.79 9.56
C LEU A 225 2.57 -5.15 8.26
N LYS A 226 1.30 -4.76 8.22
CA LYS A 226 0.74 -3.94 7.15
C LYS A 226 0.11 -2.71 7.76
N LEU A 227 0.50 -1.55 7.23
CA LEU A 227 -0.03 -0.25 7.64
C LEU A 227 -0.71 0.44 6.46
N SER A 228 -1.72 1.24 6.77
CA SER A 228 -2.26 2.23 5.83
C SER A 228 -2.29 3.61 6.48
N MET A 229 -2.20 4.65 5.65
CA MET A 229 -2.47 6.01 6.06
C MET A 229 -3.56 6.59 5.15
N ASP A 230 -4.72 6.85 5.73
CA ASP A 230 -5.92 7.26 5.03
C ASP A 230 -6.21 8.72 5.30
N PHE A 231 -6.43 9.50 4.23
CA PHE A 231 -6.76 10.91 4.32
C PHE A 231 -8.19 11.17 3.84
N THR A 232 -8.92 11.93 4.63
CA THR A 232 -10.31 12.30 4.35
C THR A 232 -10.52 13.79 4.65
N ILE A 233 -11.20 14.50 3.76
CA ILE A 233 -11.54 15.90 3.97
C ILE A 233 -12.56 16.01 5.09
N LYS A 234 -12.37 17.01 5.94
CA LYS A 234 -13.32 17.40 7.00
C LYS A 234 -13.99 18.69 6.61
N GLU A 235 -15.31 18.70 6.62
CA GLU A 235 -16.06 19.94 6.49
C GLU A 235 -15.79 20.80 7.71
N THR A 236 -15.37 22.03 7.47
CA THR A 236 -15.21 23.04 8.54
C THR A 236 -16.62 23.46 8.97
N THR A 237 -17.02 23.10 10.16
CA THR A 237 -18.30 23.50 10.78
C THR A 237 -18.31 24.99 11.10
#